data_7b38ce51ecf9cf06b6cf7e208940afeb
#
_entry.id   7b38ce51ecf9cf06b6cf7e208940afeb
#
_cell.length_a   1.000
_cell.length_b   1.000
_cell.length_c   1.000
_cell.angle_alpha   90.00
_cell.angle_beta   90.00
_cell.angle_gamma   90.00
#
_symmetry.space_group_name_H-M   'P 1'
#
loop_
_entity.id
_entity.type
_entity.pdbx_description
1 polymer ?
#
loop_
_entity_poly.entity_id
_entity_poly.type
_entity_poly.pdbx_seq_one_letter_code
_entity_poly.pdbx_strand_id
1 'polypeptide(L)' 'MSTPDWLDAVHFDANGLVAAIAQESGTGDILMVAWMNREALAQTVLTGQATYWSRSRQRLWRKGEELSLIHI' A
#
# COMPACT_ATOMS: atom_id res chain seq x y z
N MET A 1 -1.33 7.11 16.67
CA MET A 1 -0.05 7.35 16.00
C MET A 1 -0.25 8.25 14.80
N SER A 2 0.70 9.15 14.58
CA SER A 2 0.66 10.03 13.41
C SER A 2 1.21 9.32 12.20
N THR A 3 0.78 9.73 11.02
CA THR A 3 1.35 9.24 9.77
C THR A 3 2.73 9.84 9.57
N PRO A 4 3.63 9.14 8.85
CA PRO A 4 4.96 9.69 8.61
C PRO A 4 4.92 10.90 7.67
N ASP A 5 5.86 11.81 7.86
CA ASP A 5 5.92 13.05 7.08
C ASP A 5 6.11 12.79 5.58
N TRP A 6 6.83 11.71 5.22
CA TRP A 6 7.08 11.38 3.82
C TRP A 6 5.79 11.05 3.05
N LEU A 7 4.71 10.74 3.75
CA LEU A 7 3.44 10.43 3.11
C LEU A 7 2.93 11.60 2.27
N ASP A 8 3.20 12.83 2.71
CA ASP A 8 2.83 14.03 1.94
C ASP A 8 3.68 14.22 0.70
N ALA A 9 4.84 13.56 0.62
CA ALA A 9 5.72 13.64 -0.54
C ALA A 9 5.39 12.62 -1.62
N VAL A 10 4.48 11.69 -1.36
CA VAL A 10 4.07 10.69 -2.34
C VAL A 10 3.22 11.34 -3.42
N HIS A 11 3.54 11.05 -4.68
CA HIS A 11 2.84 11.62 -5.84
C HIS A 11 1.72 10.70 -6.27
N PHE A 12 0.50 11.04 -5.87
CA PHE A 12 -0.70 10.33 -6.32
C PHE A 12 -1.14 10.87 -7.68
N ASP A 13 -1.75 10.00 -8.48
CA ASP A 13 -2.24 10.43 -9.80
C ASP A 13 -3.50 11.30 -9.68
N ALA A 14 -4.11 11.64 -10.83
CA ALA A 14 -5.29 12.49 -10.86
C ALA A 14 -6.49 11.90 -10.13
N ASN A 15 -6.50 10.58 -9.93
CA ASN A 15 -7.57 9.89 -9.21
C ASN A 15 -7.22 9.66 -7.73
N GLY A 16 -6.08 10.20 -7.29
CA GLY A 16 -5.62 10.02 -5.92
C GLY A 16 -5.03 8.65 -5.64
N LEU A 17 -4.52 7.97 -6.67
CA LEU A 17 -4.00 6.61 -6.56
C LEU A 17 -2.52 6.53 -6.92
N VAL A 18 -1.85 5.55 -6.33
CA VAL A 18 -0.48 5.20 -6.66
C VAL A 18 -0.41 3.67 -6.81
N ALA A 19 0.38 3.21 -7.78
CA ALA A 19 0.60 1.78 -7.94
C ALA A 19 1.50 1.26 -6.83
N ALA A 20 1.10 0.16 -6.20
CA ALA A 20 1.86 -0.48 -5.15
C ALA A 20 2.28 -1.88 -5.62
N ILE A 21 3.56 -2.15 -5.53
CA ILE A 21 4.13 -3.43 -5.93
C ILE A 21 4.59 -4.15 -4.68
N ALA A 22 3.93 -5.27 -4.38
CA ALA A 22 4.31 -6.10 -3.24
C ALA A 22 5.34 -7.13 -3.70
N GLN A 23 6.49 -7.15 -3.05
CA GLN A 23 7.61 -8.00 -3.43
C GLN A 23 8.09 -8.77 -2.19
N GLU A 24 8.35 -10.05 -2.37
CA GLU A 24 8.86 -10.85 -1.27
C GLU A 24 10.29 -10.44 -0.92
N SER A 25 10.56 -10.16 0.36
CA SER A 25 11.84 -9.61 0.77
C SER A 25 12.98 -10.63 0.69
N GLY A 26 12.67 -11.92 0.79
CA GLY A 26 13.69 -12.96 0.76
C GLY A 26 14.16 -13.34 -0.64
N THR A 27 13.24 -13.34 -1.60
CA THR A 27 13.51 -13.83 -2.96
C THR A 27 13.47 -12.73 -4.02
N GLY A 28 12.82 -11.61 -3.73
CA GLY A 28 12.60 -10.54 -4.71
C GLY A 28 11.44 -10.80 -5.65
N ASP A 29 10.70 -11.89 -5.45
CA ASP A 29 9.56 -12.21 -6.32
C ASP A 29 8.44 -11.20 -6.17
N ILE A 30 7.83 -10.81 -7.28
CA ILE A 30 6.67 -9.93 -7.26
C ILE A 30 5.45 -10.75 -6.88
N LEU A 31 4.82 -10.39 -5.77
CA LEU A 31 3.65 -11.10 -5.26
C LEU A 31 2.37 -10.56 -5.86
N MET A 32 2.27 -9.24 -5.99
CA MET A 32 1.12 -8.63 -6.62
C MET A 32 1.39 -7.16 -6.93
N VAL A 33 0.56 -6.60 -7.80
CA VAL A 33 0.51 -5.18 -8.10
C VAL A 33 -0.93 -4.73 -7.87
N ALA A 34 -1.11 -3.66 -7.10
CA ALA A 34 -2.44 -3.14 -6.79
C ALA A 34 -2.35 -1.64 -6.58
N TRP A 35 -3.49 -1.01 -6.29
CA TRP A 35 -3.57 0.44 -6.10
C TRP A 35 -3.71 0.77 -4.63
N MET A 36 -3.12 1.92 -4.25
CA MET A 36 -3.31 2.50 -2.93
C MET A 36 -3.70 3.96 -3.10
N ASN A 37 -4.73 4.38 -2.37
CA ASN A 37 -4.95 5.81 -2.16
C ASN A 37 -4.19 6.23 -0.91
N ARG A 38 -4.28 7.52 -0.54
CA ARG A 38 -3.54 8.02 0.63
C ARG A 38 -3.92 7.26 1.91
N GLU A 39 -5.20 6.98 2.09
CA GLU A 39 -5.67 6.25 3.27
C GLU A 39 -5.15 4.82 3.30
N ALA A 40 -5.16 4.13 2.15
CA ALA A 40 -4.63 2.77 2.07
C ALA A 40 -3.15 2.73 2.43
N LEU A 41 -2.36 3.67 1.91
CA LEU A 41 -0.94 3.75 2.20
C LEU A 41 -0.70 4.08 3.68
N ALA A 42 -1.46 5.01 4.24
CA ALA A 42 -1.35 5.34 5.65
C ALA A 42 -1.68 4.14 6.54
N GLN A 43 -2.74 3.42 6.24
CA GLN A 43 -3.12 2.22 6.98
C GLN A 43 -2.06 1.13 6.89
N THR A 44 -1.47 0.96 5.72
CA THR A 44 -0.39 -0.01 5.52
C THR A 44 0.78 0.29 6.44
N VAL A 45 1.18 1.55 6.53
CA VAL A 45 2.28 1.97 7.41
C VAL A 45 1.93 1.78 8.88
N LEU A 46 0.71 2.17 9.27
CA LEU A 46 0.30 2.13 10.68
C LEU A 46 0.07 0.72 11.20
N THR A 47 -0.47 -0.16 10.37
CA THR A 47 -0.83 -1.52 10.81
C THR A 47 0.28 -2.54 10.58
N GLY A 48 1.21 -2.26 9.67
CA GLY A 48 2.21 -3.23 9.24
C GLY A 48 1.66 -4.30 8.32
N GLN A 49 0.43 -4.15 7.84
CA GLN A 49 -0.21 -5.08 6.92
C GLN A 49 -0.64 -4.36 5.66
N ALA A 50 -0.41 -4.99 4.50
CA ALA A 50 -0.73 -4.38 3.22
C ALA A 50 -2.24 -4.13 3.08
N THR A 51 -2.59 -2.87 2.88
CA THR A 51 -3.96 -2.42 2.67
C THR A 51 -4.00 -1.70 1.34
N TYR A 52 -4.92 -2.09 0.47
CA TYR A 52 -5.03 -1.57 -0.89
C TYR A 52 -6.37 -0.87 -1.10
N TRP A 53 -6.47 -0.16 -2.22
CA TRP A 53 -7.71 0.47 -2.65
C TRP A 53 -8.27 -0.29 -3.84
N SER A 54 -9.52 -0.76 -3.72
CA SER A 54 -10.21 -1.39 -4.83
C SER A 54 -10.91 -0.32 -5.69
N ARG A 55 -10.44 -0.16 -6.94
CA ARG A 55 -11.04 0.81 -7.85
C ARG A 55 -12.46 0.42 -8.28
N SER A 56 -12.69 -0.88 -8.46
CA SER A 56 -14.00 -1.37 -8.89
C SER A 56 -15.03 -1.31 -7.77
N ARG A 57 -14.62 -1.54 -6.53
CA ARG A 57 -15.53 -1.55 -5.38
C ARG A 57 -15.55 -0.25 -4.61
N GLN A 58 -14.63 0.67 -4.92
CA GLN A 58 -14.50 1.97 -4.26
C GLN A 58 -14.38 1.83 -2.75
N ARG A 59 -13.50 0.92 -2.31
CA ARG A 59 -13.26 0.72 -0.88
C ARG A 59 -11.87 0.16 -0.59
N LEU A 60 -11.46 0.29 0.66
CA LEU A 60 -10.21 -0.30 1.15
C LEU A 60 -10.39 -1.81 1.31
N TRP A 61 -9.29 -2.55 1.09
CA TRP A 61 -9.25 -3.97 1.43
C TRP A 61 -7.86 -4.32 1.94
N ARG A 62 -7.83 -5.19 2.96
CA ARG A 62 -6.58 -5.61 3.58
C ARG A 62 -6.20 -6.99 3.08
N LYS A 63 -4.99 -7.09 2.54
CA LYS A 63 -4.46 -8.35 2.05
C LYS A 63 -4.10 -9.30 3.20
N GLY A 64 -3.71 -8.75 4.35
CA GLY A 64 -3.35 -9.56 5.51
C GLY A 64 -1.89 -9.97 5.58
N GLU A 65 -1.08 -9.61 4.61
CA GLU A 65 0.35 -9.91 4.60
C GLU A 65 1.12 -8.88 5.41
N GLU A 66 2.09 -9.33 6.19
CA GLU A 66 2.90 -8.45 7.00
C GLU A 66 4.04 -7.85 6.20
N LEU A 67 4.33 -6.58 6.47
CA LEU A 67 5.39 -5.86 5.77
C LEU A 67 6.77 -6.44 6.02
N SER A 68 6.97 -7.17 7.11
CA SER A 68 8.24 -7.81 7.38
C SER A 68 8.62 -8.84 6.32
N LEU A 69 7.65 -9.30 5.54
CA LEU A 69 7.84 -10.31 4.50
C LEU A 69 7.84 -9.74 3.09
N ILE A 70 7.44 -8.48 2.90
CA ILE A 70 7.31 -7.87 1.57
C ILE A 70 7.86 -6.45 1.56
N HIS A 71 8.16 -5.97 0.34
CA HIS A 71 8.45 -4.58 0.05
C HIS A 71 7.30 -3.97 -0.76
N ILE A 72 7.07 -2.70 -0.54
CA ILE A 72 6.06 -1.96 -1.29
C ILE A 72 6.69 -0.72 -1.89
#